data_525ba6d1ad6ab984ca6bb4820ae59a3f
#
_entry.id   525ba6d1ad6ab984ca6bb4820ae59a3f
#
_cell.length_a   1.000
_cell.length_b   1.000
_cell.length_c   1.000
_cell.angle_alpha   90.00
_cell.angle_beta   90.00
_cell.angle_gamma   90.00
#
_symmetry.space_group_name_H-M   'P 1'
#
loop_
_entity.id
_entity.type
_entity.pdbx_description
1 polymer ?
#
loop_
_entity_poly.entity_id
_entity_poly.type
_entity_poly.pdbx_seq_one_letter_code
_entity_poly.pdbx_strand_id
1 'polypeptide(L)'
;MSIQIWLQKSNSDKFQFPVNPSEVGIQRSYGWESVDLTSMGQYTIGGAKQLDAISLSGFFPYWYDPGYCEYSKIPNPQAVSDKISRWAKDKSKLKLTILGDFKYSADVVITGYIPKAQGGHQGDVLFELSLMEFYQPKINRTVLKKTVATKSPAPKKPVSPNKKNTTAEWVHTVVRGDTLWTI
;
A
#
# COMPACT_ATOMS: atom_id res chain seq x y z
N MET A 1 16.74 10.58 -22.71
CA MET A 1 15.71 11.37 -21.98
C MET A 1 16.12 11.44 -20.53
N SER A 2 16.01 12.59 -19.86
CA SER A 2 16.36 12.68 -18.44
C SER A 2 15.24 12.08 -17.59
N ILE A 3 15.60 11.39 -16.51
CA ILE A 3 14.67 10.90 -15.51
C ILE A 3 14.34 12.07 -14.58
N GLN A 4 13.07 12.29 -14.28
CA GLN A 4 12.65 13.30 -13.30
C GLN A 4 11.95 12.61 -12.14
N ILE A 5 12.35 12.94 -10.91
CA ILE A 5 11.78 12.35 -9.70
C ILE A 5 11.17 13.46 -8.84
N TRP A 6 9.94 13.23 -8.47
CA TRP A 6 9.14 14.15 -7.68
C TRP A 6 8.61 13.48 -6.42
N LEU A 7 8.73 14.17 -5.30
CA LEU A 7 8.02 13.86 -4.06
C LEU A 7 7.02 14.98 -3.78
N GLN A 8 5.76 14.64 -3.54
CA GLN A 8 4.69 15.60 -3.36
C GLN A 8 3.85 15.23 -2.13
N LYS A 9 3.70 16.17 -1.18
CA LYS A 9 2.78 16.06 -0.05
C LYS A 9 1.40 16.62 -0.41
N SER A 10 1.35 17.73 -1.14
CA SER A 10 0.14 18.40 -1.62
C SER A 10 0.43 19.12 -2.92
N ASN A 11 -0.59 19.69 -3.58
CA ASN A 11 -0.39 20.47 -4.81
C ASN A 11 0.55 21.66 -4.63
N SER A 12 0.60 22.25 -3.42
CA SER A 12 1.47 23.37 -3.07
C SER A 12 2.84 22.97 -2.51
N ASP A 13 2.99 21.73 -2.06
CA ASP A 13 4.22 21.23 -1.42
C ASP A 13 4.80 20.08 -2.24
N LYS A 14 5.48 20.47 -3.33
CA LYS A 14 6.18 19.58 -4.27
C LYS A 14 7.68 19.76 -4.11
N PHE A 15 8.41 18.68 -4.29
CA PHE A 15 9.85 18.67 -4.35
C PHE A 15 10.32 17.86 -5.54
N GLN A 16 11.10 18.47 -6.42
CA GLN A 16 11.82 17.78 -7.49
C GLN A 16 13.26 17.57 -7.04
N PHE A 17 13.78 16.37 -7.28
CA PHE A 17 15.20 16.13 -7.03
C PHE A 17 16.05 16.94 -8.02
N PRO A 18 16.99 17.78 -7.51
CA PRO A 18 17.84 18.61 -8.39
C PRO A 18 18.83 17.77 -9.18
N VAL A 19 19.27 16.65 -8.61
CA VAL A 19 20.09 15.65 -9.25
C VAL A 19 19.35 14.34 -9.19
N ASN A 20 19.32 13.61 -10.29
CA ASN A 20 18.72 12.28 -10.31
C ASN A 20 19.49 11.36 -9.36
N PRO A 21 18.81 10.59 -8.53
CA PRO A 21 19.42 9.55 -7.73
C PRO A 21 20.28 8.63 -8.58
N SER A 22 21.43 8.25 -8.05
CA SER A 22 22.34 7.30 -8.72
C SER A 22 21.70 5.93 -8.89
N GLU A 23 20.79 5.59 -7.99
CA GLU A 23 20.03 4.33 -8.00
C GLU A 23 18.60 4.55 -7.56
N VAL A 24 17.67 3.89 -8.25
CA VAL A 24 16.26 3.82 -7.93
C VAL A 24 15.86 2.35 -7.88
N GLY A 25 15.81 1.79 -6.69
CA GLY A 25 15.39 0.40 -6.47
C GLY A 25 13.90 0.34 -6.12
N ILE A 26 13.13 -0.49 -6.83
CA ILE A 26 11.76 -0.81 -6.46
C ILE A 26 11.65 -2.32 -6.23
N GLN A 27 11.60 -2.69 -4.98
CA GLN A 27 11.42 -4.08 -4.56
C GLN A 27 9.93 -4.39 -4.48
N ARG A 28 9.49 -5.32 -5.33
CA ARG A 28 8.14 -5.87 -5.31
C ARG A 28 8.17 -7.26 -4.71
N SER A 29 7.43 -7.46 -3.65
CA SER A 29 7.34 -8.74 -2.97
C SER A 29 5.95 -9.34 -3.17
N TYR A 30 5.94 -10.65 -3.49
CA TYR A 30 4.73 -11.43 -3.66
C TYR A 30 4.73 -12.49 -2.57
N GLY A 31 3.68 -12.54 -1.76
CA GLY A 31 3.57 -13.47 -0.64
C GLY A 31 3.31 -14.90 -1.15
N TRP A 32 4.38 -15.62 -1.51
CA TRP A 32 4.30 -17.04 -1.80
C TRP A 32 4.66 -17.84 -0.56
N GLU A 33 3.82 -18.79 -0.18
CA GLU A 33 4.06 -19.71 0.91
C GLU A 33 4.14 -21.14 0.36
N SER A 34 5.02 -21.95 0.93
CA SER A 34 5.10 -23.37 0.60
C SER A 34 4.57 -24.19 1.77
N VAL A 35 3.73 -25.18 1.46
CA VAL A 35 3.16 -26.11 2.43
C VAL A 35 3.56 -27.53 2.04
N ASP A 36 4.14 -28.27 3.00
CA ASP A 36 4.49 -29.67 2.82
C ASP A 36 3.30 -30.56 3.18
N LEU A 37 2.85 -31.38 2.21
CA LEU A 37 1.83 -32.39 2.41
C LEU A 37 2.50 -33.76 2.48
N THR A 38 2.26 -34.46 3.56
CA THR A 38 2.96 -35.73 3.95
C THR A 38 3.01 -36.80 2.87
N SER A 39 2.07 -36.82 1.94
CA SER A 39 1.99 -37.87 0.88
C SER A 39 2.11 -37.31 -0.53
N MET A 40 2.11 -36.00 -0.72
CA MET A 40 2.01 -35.33 -2.03
C MET A 40 3.17 -34.39 -2.32
N GLY A 41 4.07 -34.16 -1.35
CA GLY A 41 5.21 -33.27 -1.50
C GLY A 41 4.87 -31.82 -1.20
N GLN A 42 5.71 -30.90 -1.70
CA GLN A 42 5.63 -29.49 -1.43
C GLN A 42 4.75 -28.76 -2.45
N TYR A 43 3.81 -27.97 -1.96
CA TYR A 43 2.91 -27.13 -2.77
C TYR A 43 3.11 -25.66 -2.47
N THR A 44 3.07 -24.84 -3.50
CA THR A 44 3.15 -23.39 -3.37
C THR A 44 1.75 -22.79 -3.36
N ILE A 45 1.46 -21.99 -2.33
CA ILE A 45 0.20 -21.27 -2.17
C ILE A 45 0.48 -19.78 -2.41
N GLY A 46 -0.26 -19.16 -3.33
CA GLY A 46 -0.17 -17.73 -3.59
C GLY A 46 -0.79 -16.92 -2.45
N GLY A 47 -0.01 -16.02 -1.87
CA GLY A 47 -0.46 -15.06 -0.87
C GLY A 47 -0.84 -13.70 -1.47
N ALA A 48 -1.18 -12.75 -0.60
CA ALA A 48 -1.50 -11.39 -1.01
C ALA A 48 -0.25 -10.63 -1.49
N LYS A 49 -0.44 -9.68 -2.45
CA LYS A 49 0.61 -8.72 -2.83
C LYS A 49 1.08 -7.96 -1.58
N GLN A 50 2.38 -7.88 -1.39
CA GLN A 50 2.99 -7.04 -0.36
C GLN A 50 3.17 -5.60 -0.88
N LEU A 51 3.40 -4.66 0.02
CA LEU A 51 3.65 -3.28 -0.34
C LEU A 51 5.04 -3.13 -0.98
N ASP A 52 5.13 -2.34 -2.05
CA ASP A 52 6.40 -2.06 -2.71
C ASP A 52 7.33 -1.29 -1.75
N ALA A 53 8.58 -1.74 -1.63
CA ALA A 53 9.64 -1.01 -0.95
C ALA A 53 10.50 -0.29 -1.99
N ILE A 54 10.78 0.99 -1.76
CA ILE A 54 11.48 1.84 -2.72
C ILE A 54 12.70 2.42 -2.04
N SER A 55 13.85 2.29 -2.66
CA SER A 55 15.11 2.87 -2.22
C SER A 55 15.63 3.87 -3.24
N LEU A 56 16.01 5.05 -2.75
CA LEU A 56 16.63 6.12 -3.53
C LEU A 56 17.94 6.51 -2.86
N SER A 57 19.03 6.55 -3.60
CA SER A 57 20.32 7.03 -3.12
C SER A 57 20.91 8.08 -4.05
N GLY A 58 21.46 9.14 -3.47
CA GLY A 58 22.01 10.24 -4.25
C GLY A 58 22.58 11.34 -3.38
N PHE A 59 22.64 12.53 -3.94
CA PHE A 59 23.11 13.71 -3.21
C PHE A 59 22.33 14.98 -3.59
N PHE A 60 22.31 15.93 -2.69
CA PHE A 60 21.80 17.28 -2.92
C PHE A 60 23.01 18.20 -3.06
N PRO A 61 23.22 18.80 -4.26
CA PRO A 61 24.38 19.65 -4.52
C PRO A 61 24.22 21.03 -3.85
N TYR A 62 25.32 21.54 -3.34
CA TYR A 62 25.40 22.92 -2.85
C TYR A 62 25.54 23.92 -4.01
N TRP A 63 26.29 23.55 -5.05
CA TRP A 63 26.52 24.36 -6.22
C TRP A 63 25.76 23.82 -7.43
N TYR A 64 25.21 24.73 -8.23
CA TYR A 64 24.59 24.35 -9.49
C TYR A 64 25.65 23.96 -10.53
N ASP A 65 25.46 22.83 -11.16
CA ASP A 65 26.24 22.37 -12.31
C ASP A 65 25.29 21.87 -13.40
N PRO A 66 25.33 22.47 -14.62
CA PRO A 66 24.46 22.06 -15.72
C PRO A 66 24.72 20.64 -16.24
N GLY A 67 25.84 20.00 -15.85
CA GLY A 67 26.18 18.64 -16.26
C GLY A 67 25.35 17.56 -15.57
N TYR A 68 24.83 17.82 -14.36
CA TYR A 68 24.06 16.83 -13.60
C TYR A 68 22.78 17.38 -12.93
N CYS A 69 22.62 18.73 -12.87
CA CYS A 69 21.42 19.30 -12.30
C CYS A 69 20.29 19.44 -13.33
N GLU A 70 19.10 19.00 -12.99
CA GLU A 70 17.92 19.06 -13.86
C GLU A 70 17.36 20.50 -14.00
N TYR A 71 17.66 21.39 -13.07
CA TYR A 71 17.21 22.77 -13.08
C TYR A 71 18.17 23.72 -12.34
N SER A 72 18.18 25.00 -12.76
CA SER A 72 19.17 25.97 -12.28
C SER A 72 18.92 26.55 -10.88
N LYS A 73 17.66 26.58 -10.43
CA LYS A 73 17.29 27.11 -9.10
C LYS A 73 17.25 26.00 -8.08
N ILE A 74 18.42 25.40 -7.78
CA ILE A 74 18.52 24.34 -6.79
C ILE A 74 18.27 24.88 -5.38
N PRO A 75 17.51 24.15 -4.54
CA PRO A 75 17.32 24.53 -3.14
C PRO A 75 18.58 24.24 -2.32
N ASN A 76 18.72 24.93 -1.18
CA ASN A 76 19.80 24.64 -0.24
C ASN A 76 19.73 23.18 0.24
N PRO A 77 20.83 22.39 0.18
CA PRO A 77 20.85 20.96 0.55
C PRO A 77 20.36 20.69 1.97
N GLN A 78 20.77 21.55 2.93
CA GLN A 78 20.34 21.40 4.32
C GLN A 78 18.82 21.63 4.46
N ALA A 79 18.28 22.64 3.78
CA ALA A 79 16.83 22.91 3.81
C ALA A 79 16.01 21.76 3.21
N VAL A 80 16.52 21.10 2.18
CA VAL A 80 15.91 19.89 1.60
C VAL A 80 15.96 18.74 2.59
N SER A 81 17.13 18.51 3.19
CA SER A 81 17.31 17.45 4.19
C SER A 81 16.36 17.64 5.38
N ASP A 82 16.23 18.86 5.87
CA ASP A 82 15.31 19.21 6.97
C ASP A 82 13.84 19.03 6.57
N LYS A 83 13.51 19.34 5.32
CA LYS A 83 12.16 19.15 4.76
C LYS A 83 11.79 17.67 4.72
N ILE A 84 12.67 16.82 4.20
CA ILE A 84 12.47 15.37 4.12
C ILE A 84 12.38 14.78 5.54
N SER A 85 13.27 15.20 6.43
CA SER A 85 13.27 14.76 7.84
C SER A 85 11.96 15.12 8.54
N ARG A 86 11.41 16.31 8.27
CA ARG A 86 10.11 16.76 8.78
C ARG A 86 8.97 15.88 8.24
N TRP A 87 8.95 15.61 6.94
CA TRP A 87 7.94 14.73 6.35
C TRP A 87 7.99 13.31 6.92
N ALA A 88 9.19 12.79 7.17
CA ALA A 88 9.39 11.50 7.82
C ALA A 88 8.84 11.49 9.25
N LYS A 89 9.19 12.52 10.04
CA LYS A 89 8.76 12.69 11.44
C LYS A 89 7.24 12.83 11.56
N ASP A 90 6.63 13.60 10.67
CA ASP A 90 5.18 13.81 10.60
C ASP A 90 4.43 12.59 10.04
N LYS A 91 5.13 11.53 9.62
CA LYS A 91 4.55 10.36 8.94
C LYS A 91 3.64 10.77 7.78
N SER A 92 4.07 11.78 7.04
CA SER A 92 3.29 12.36 5.95
C SER A 92 3.11 11.36 4.81
N LYS A 93 1.88 11.27 4.31
CA LYS A 93 1.59 10.59 3.05
C LYS A 93 2.12 11.45 1.91
N LEU A 94 2.97 10.88 1.09
CA LEU A 94 3.59 11.52 -0.06
C LEU A 94 3.17 10.79 -1.34
N LYS A 95 3.24 11.48 -2.45
CA LYS A 95 3.16 10.88 -3.78
C LYS A 95 4.54 10.90 -4.41
N LEU A 96 5.09 9.74 -4.69
CA LEU A 96 6.29 9.58 -5.50
C LEU A 96 5.88 9.51 -6.97
N THR A 97 6.53 10.29 -7.82
CA THR A 97 6.34 10.23 -9.26
C THR A 97 7.71 10.21 -9.93
N ILE A 98 7.97 9.19 -10.74
CA ILE A 98 9.17 9.03 -11.54
C ILE A 98 8.73 9.13 -13.00
N LEU A 99 9.32 10.05 -13.73
CA LEU A 99 9.06 10.31 -15.14
C LEU A 99 10.35 10.06 -15.93
N GLY A 100 10.24 9.44 -17.09
CA GLY A 100 11.37 9.09 -17.95
C GLY A 100 11.10 7.78 -18.69
N ASP A 101 12.14 7.05 -19.00
CA ASP A 101 12.02 5.73 -19.64
C ASP A 101 11.38 4.70 -18.70
N PHE A 102 11.65 4.84 -17.40
CA PHE A 102 10.95 4.12 -16.35
C PHE A 102 9.91 5.04 -15.70
N LYS A 103 8.63 4.67 -15.80
CA LYS A 103 7.52 5.42 -15.24
C LYS A 103 6.97 4.71 -14.00
N TYR A 104 6.94 5.41 -12.89
CA TYR A 104 6.35 4.92 -11.65
C TYR A 104 5.62 6.03 -10.91
N SER A 105 4.45 5.74 -10.38
CA SER A 105 3.71 6.69 -9.54
C SER A 105 2.92 5.92 -8.49
N ALA A 106 3.21 6.20 -7.22
CA ALA A 106 2.52 5.60 -6.09
C ALA A 106 2.43 6.57 -4.91
N ASP A 107 1.44 6.33 -4.06
CA ASP A 107 1.40 6.94 -2.74
C ASP A 107 2.38 6.21 -1.84
N VAL A 108 3.23 6.93 -1.12
CA VAL A 108 4.32 6.39 -0.33
C VAL A 108 4.42 7.07 1.03
N VAL A 109 5.07 6.39 1.97
CA VAL A 109 5.51 6.96 3.25
C VAL A 109 7.02 6.75 3.41
N ILE A 110 7.68 7.67 4.09
CA ILE A 110 9.11 7.57 4.39
C ILE A 110 9.28 6.58 5.55
N THR A 111 10.02 5.51 5.32
CA THR A 111 10.38 4.51 6.34
C THR A 111 11.77 4.72 6.91
N GLY A 112 12.67 5.32 6.12
CA GLY A 112 14.02 5.63 6.55
C GLY A 112 14.59 6.80 5.76
N TYR A 113 15.35 7.67 6.41
CA TYR A 113 16.10 8.75 5.79
C TYR A 113 17.44 8.91 6.50
N ILE A 114 18.51 8.76 5.77
CA ILE A 114 19.88 8.81 6.29
C ILE A 114 20.62 9.88 5.51
N PRO A 115 20.70 11.13 6.03
CA PRO A 115 21.60 12.14 5.47
C PRO A 115 23.03 11.83 5.85
N LYS A 116 23.96 11.98 4.91
CA LYS A 116 25.39 11.72 5.10
C LYS A 116 26.20 12.93 4.63
N ALA A 117 27.22 13.29 5.37
CA ALA A 117 28.24 14.22 4.91
C ALA A 117 29.51 13.45 4.56
N GLN A 118 30.12 13.76 3.43
CA GLN A 118 31.35 13.13 2.98
C GLN A 118 32.47 14.18 2.82
N GLY A 119 33.66 13.88 3.33
CA GLY A 119 34.84 14.70 3.12
C GLY A 119 35.16 14.87 1.63
N GLY A 120 35.51 16.07 1.22
CA GLY A 120 35.77 16.40 -0.19
C GLY A 120 34.53 16.91 -0.96
N HIS A 121 33.32 16.71 -0.46
CA HIS A 121 32.07 17.24 -1.03
C HIS A 121 31.59 18.42 -0.19
N GLN A 122 32.20 19.58 -0.41
CA GLN A 122 31.98 20.76 0.43
C GLN A 122 30.59 21.35 0.23
N GLY A 123 29.71 21.17 1.23
CA GLY A 123 28.34 21.69 1.22
C GLY A 123 27.28 20.73 0.65
N ASP A 124 27.68 19.67 0.00
CA ASP A 124 26.77 18.64 -0.52
C ASP A 124 26.24 17.76 0.63
N VAL A 125 25.00 17.30 0.49
CA VAL A 125 24.39 16.35 1.41
C VAL A 125 24.04 15.08 0.65
N LEU A 126 24.77 14.00 0.91
CA LEU A 126 24.42 12.70 0.41
C LEU A 126 23.23 12.16 1.20
N PHE A 127 22.41 11.33 0.55
CA PHE A 127 21.24 10.76 1.21
C PHE A 127 20.97 9.32 0.77
N GLU A 128 20.40 8.58 1.70
CA GLU A 128 19.70 7.33 1.43
C GLU A 128 18.27 7.49 1.94
N LEU A 129 17.31 7.28 1.06
CA LEU A 129 15.89 7.45 1.33
C LEU A 129 15.17 6.14 1.06
N SER A 130 14.56 5.58 2.11
CA SER A 130 13.72 4.39 2.04
C SER A 130 12.26 4.78 2.12
N LEU A 131 11.47 4.33 1.16
CA LEU A 131 10.05 4.60 1.06
C LEU A 131 9.30 3.26 1.02
N MET A 132 8.06 3.27 1.43
CA MET A 132 7.16 2.13 1.31
C MET A 132 5.84 2.59 0.70
N GLU A 133 5.28 1.79 -0.20
CA GLU A 133 3.96 2.03 -0.78
C GLU A 133 2.92 2.21 0.33
N PHE A 134 2.10 3.24 0.21
CA PHE A 134 0.99 3.47 1.14
C PHE A 134 -0.31 3.02 0.49
N TYR A 135 -0.89 1.95 1.03
CA TYR A 135 -2.18 1.45 0.59
C TYR A 135 -3.20 1.55 1.71
N GLN A 136 -4.30 2.24 1.45
CA GLN A 136 -5.42 2.32 2.38
C GLN A 136 -6.57 1.46 1.85
N PRO A 137 -6.88 0.32 2.47
CA PRO A 137 -7.96 -0.52 2.02
C PRO A 137 -9.31 0.19 2.20
N LYS A 138 -10.14 0.17 1.17
CA LYS A 138 -11.53 0.62 1.25
C LYS A 138 -12.37 -0.50 1.85
N ILE A 139 -12.73 -0.37 3.10
CA ILE A 139 -13.64 -1.32 3.77
C ILE A 139 -15.07 -0.93 3.37
N ASN A 140 -15.67 -1.68 2.46
CA ASN A 140 -17.10 -1.57 2.18
C ASN A 140 -17.87 -2.21 3.35
N ARG A 141 -18.36 -1.40 4.27
CA ARG A 141 -19.29 -1.89 5.29
C ARG A 141 -20.64 -2.14 4.61
N THR A 142 -20.96 -3.39 4.35
CA THR A 142 -22.32 -3.78 4.01
C THR A 142 -23.16 -3.64 5.29
N VAL A 143 -23.92 -2.59 5.39
CA VAL A 143 -24.93 -2.46 6.45
C VAL A 143 -26.03 -3.47 6.13
N LEU A 144 -26.03 -4.61 6.80
CA LEU A 144 -27.18 -5.51 6.78
C LEU A 144 -28.35 -4.74 7.35
N LYS A 145 -29.27 -4.30 6.48
CA LYS A 145 -30.54 -3.77 6.90
C LYS A 145 -31.25 -4.88 7.66
N LYS A 146 -31.39 -4.73 8.98
CA LYS A 146 -32.22 -5.62 9.80
C LYS A 146 -33.63 -5.54 9.26
N THR A 147 -34.05 -6.56 8.53
CA THR A 147 -35.45 -6.69 8.08
C THR A 147 -36.27 -6.85 9.35
N VAL A 148 -37.02 -5.81 9.69
CA VAL A 148 -38.02 -5.89 10.76
C VAL A 148 -39.06 -6.90 10.27
N ALA A 149 -39.13 -8.04 10.93
CA ALA A 149 -40.13 -9.05 10.64
C ALA A 149 -41.52 -8.43 10.89
N THR A 150 -42.22 -8.13 9.81
CA THR A 150 -43.64 -7.75 9.86
C THR A 150 -44.42 -8.95 10.39
N LYS A 151 -45.19 -8.75 11.45
CA LYS A 151 -46.04 -9.77 12.08
C LYS A 151 -46.85 -10.50 11.03
N SER A 152 -46.72 -11.81 11.00
CA SER A 152 -47.51 -12.73 10.19
C SER A 152 -49.01 -12.65 10.58
N PRO A 153 -49.96 -12.62 9.64
CA PRO A 153 -51.37 -12.86 9.90
C PRO A 153 -51.63 -14.34 10.19
N ALA A 154 -52.61 -14.60 11.02
CA ALA A 154 -52.98 -15.89 11.56
C ALA A 154 -53.27 -17.03 10.55
N PRO A 155 -53.18 -18.31 10.97
CA PRO A 155 -53.13 -19.46 10.08
C PRO A 155 -54.50 -19.82 9.49
N LYS A 156 -54.53 -20.04 8.16
CA LYS A 156 -55.64 -20.71 7.46
C LYS A 156 -55.37 -22.21 7.37
N LYS A 157 -56.43 -22.99 7.58
CA LYS A 157 -56.48 -24.46 7.62
C LYS A 157 -55.87 -25.16 6.37
N PRO A 158 -55.45 -26.45 6.51
CA PRO A 158 -54.67 -27.17 5.51
C PRO A 158 -55.53 -27.71 4.35
N VAL A 159 -54.97 -27.63 3.15
CA VAL A 159 -55.38 -28.36 1.97
C VAL A 159 -54.30 -29.39 1.63
N SER A 160 -54.75 -30.60 1.36
CA SER A 160 -54.03 -31.85 1.17
C SER A 160 -53.03 -31.86 -0.03
N PRO A 161 -52.11 -32.81 -0.10
CA PRO A 161 -50.83 -32.64 -0.81
C PRO A 161 -50.86 -33.11 -2.26
N ASN A 162 -50.11 -32.44 -3.11
CA ASN A 162 -49.67 -33.02 -4.37
C ASN A 162 -48.11 -33.09 -4.40
N LYS A 163 -47.61 -34.33 -4.58
CA LYS A 163 -46.22 -34.66 -4.59
C LYS A 163 -45.49 -34.03 -5.77
N LYS A 164 -44.42 -33.26 -5.52
CA LYS A 164 -43.26 -33.17 -6.44
C LYS A 164 -42.03 -33.13 -5.58
N ASN A 165 -41.10 -34.07 -5.88
CA ASN A 165 -39.79 -34.18 -5.27
C ASN A 165 -38.98 -32.93 -5.53
N THR A 166 -38.54 -32.26 -4.49
CA THR A 166 -37.39 -31.34 -4.51
C THR A 166 -36.62 -31.59 -3.22
N THR A 167 -35.34 -31.84 -3.37
CA THR A 167 -34.36 -32.06 -2.30
C THR A 167 -34.44 -30.87 -1.35
N ALA A 168 -35.03 -31.07 -0.18
CA ALA A 168 -35.11 -30.04 0.85
C ALA A 168 -33.77 -30.00 1.59
N GLU A 169 -33.07 -28.89 1.50
CA GLU A 169 -32.01 -28.57 2.44
C GLU A 169 -32.64 -28.42 3.83
N TRP A 170 -32.18 -29.27 4.75
CA TRP A 170 -32.59 -29.19 6.14
C TRP A 170 -31.84 -28.03 6.81
N VAL A 171 -32.52 -26.93 7.08
CA VAL A 171 -32.00 -25.80 7.84
C VAL A 171 -32.65 -25.81 9.22
N HIS A 172 -31.86 -26.10 10.24
CA HIS A 172 -32.32 -26.02 11.63
C HIS A 172 -31.98 -24.66 12.22
N THR A 173 -32.98 -23.99 12.81
CA THR A 173 -32.77 -22.71 13.51
C THR A 173 -32.51 -23.00 14.98
N VAL A 174 -31.26 -22.79 15.40
CA VAL A 174 -30.82 -23.06 16.78
C VAL A 174 -31.56 -22.18 17.79
N VAL A 175 -32.16 -22.80 18.78
CA VAL A 175 -32.87 -22.16 19.89
C VAL A 175 -32.13 -22.44 21.20
N ARG A 176 -32.31 -21.58 22.18
CA ARG A 176 -31.67 -21.75 23.49
C ARG A 176 -32.12 -23.07 24.15
N GLY A 177 -31.16 -23.99 24.26
CA GLY A 177 -31.38 -25.34 24.80
C GLY A 177 -31.07 -26.46 23.81
N ASP A 178 -30.83 -26.15 22.54
CA ASP A 178 -30.42 -27.14 21.55
C ASP A 178 -29.02 -27.66 21.82
N THR A 179 -28.83 -28.95 21.68
CA THR A 179 -27.55 -29.60 21.74
C THR A 179 -27.27 -30.32 20.43
N LEU A 180 -26.00 -30.52 20.09
CA LEU A 180 -25.58 -31.25 18.86
C LEU A 180 -26.18 -32.68 18.74
N TRP A 181 -26.73 -33.23 19.79
CA TRP A 181 -27.33 -34.57 19.83
C TRP A 181 -28.88 -34.56 19.68
N THR A 182 -29.48 -33.36 19.67
CA THR A 182 -30.94 -33.19 19.56
C THR A 182 -31.40 -32.53 18.28
N ILE A 183 -30.46 -32.18 17.41
CA ILE A 183 -30.65 -31.66 16.04
C ILE A 183 -30.39 -32.79 15.00
#